data_96a4c6b22e54acbfcab63adac39206cc
#
_entry.id   96a4c6b22e54acbfcab63adac39206cc
#
_cell.length_a   1.000
_cell.length_b   1.000
_cell.length_c   1.000
_cell.angle_alpha   90.00
_cell.angle_beta   90.00
_cell.angle_gamma   90.00
#
_symmetry.space_group_name_H-M   'P 1'
#
loop_
_entity.id
_entity.type
_entity.pdbx_description
1 polymer ?
#
loop_
_entity_poly.entity_id
_entity_poly.type
_entity_poly.pdbx_seq_one_letter_code
_entity_poly.pdbx_strand_id
1 'polypeptide(L)'
;ENGAVKNDYTGLTYFCGRWFYVEKSALNWNYTGLTNYYGTWYYVENGELNWNFTGLTDYYGTKYYVENGVLNWDYTGLALLGSDEWYYVENGAVKNDYTGLTYFCGRWFYVEKSALNWNYTGLTKYYDTWYYVENGVLNWDFSGAVLYGKTLYYVNGGRITWDYNGTADYNGVKYIFVGSIAQTGIYKSKYTDYNLVYADGKTGWYDYGDNTYYIGSDGRPLCGNQYIDGKRYFFNANGAKASLFGADFSKHQGTIDWASVKQSGVEFVILRAAMRGYGSSGNLVTDSQIAANIEGALSQNIDVGIYVFSQAVTTEEAVEEAERALDIIKGYDIKLPIYFDSEYSGAPNRTGRADGLTKAERTSLAIAFCETVRNAGYKPGVYASKSFFYNNLGYAAFQSRGYEIWLAHHISSVTDFKYPYNIWQYTSKGSIGGVQSEYADLDIAYYDYANDSDMSERGKNVMVTASSDDFLSFVNTEEKITRYIKTGLASDKEEALRAASLITNQNASKALIDAINKLN
;
A
#
# COMPACT_ATOMS: atom_id res chain seq x y z
N GLU A 1 24.11 26.13 -80.61
CA GLU A 1 24.59 24.91 -81.22
C GLU A 1 24.94 25.14 -82.69
N ASN A 2 26.13 24.88 -83.14
CA ASN A 2 26.59 25.12 -84.51
C ASN A 2 26.37 26.52 -85.04
N GLY A 3 26.51 27.58 -84.20
CA GLY A 3 26.37 28.96 -84.54
C GLY A 3 24.94 29.50 -84.53
N ALA A 4 23.93 28.68 -84.28
CA ALA A 4 22.54 29.07 -84.15
C ALA A 4 22.04 28.98 -82.68
N VAL A 5 21.12 29.83 -82.32
CA VAL A 5 20.44 29.77 -81.00
C VAL A 5 19.61 28.51 -81.01
N LYS A 6 19.81 27.63 -80.01
CA LYS A 6 18.96 26.46 -79.80
C LYS A 6 17.63 26.92 -79.19
N ASN A 7 16.57 26.86 -79.98
CA ASN A 7 15.24 27.21 -79.50
C ASN A 7 14.77 26.28 -78.41
N ASP A 8 14.14 26.80 -77.37
CA ASP A 8 13.55 26.07 -76.21
C ASP A 8 14.52 25.35 -75.29
N TYR A 9 15.83 25.66 -75.33
CA TYR A 9 16.77 25.12 -74.39
C TYR A 9 16.54 25.68 -72.97
N THR A 10 16.42 24.78 -72.03
CA THR A 10 16.38 25.10 -70.59
C THR A 10 17.38 24.21 -69.86
N GLY A 11 18.30 24.76 -69.08
CA GLY A 11 19.33 24.05 -68.35
C GLY A 11 20.63 24.85 -68.22
N LEU A 12 21.72 24.18 -67.81
CA LEU A 12 23.03 24.81 -67.63
C LEU A 12 23.80 24.94 -68.96
N THR A 13 24.48 26.05 -69.13
CA THR A 13 25.42 26.30 -70.23
C THR A 13 26.73 26.87 -69.67
N TYR A 14 27.85 26.43 -70.25
CA TYR A 14 29.18 26.91 -69.86
C TYR A 14 29.65 28.03 -70.82
N PHE A 15 30.04 29.18 -70.18
CA PHE A 15 30.56 30.31 -70.97
C PHE A 15 31.57 31.12 -70.14
N CYS A 16 32.71 31.46 -70.72
CA CYS A 16 33.78 32.24 -70.14
C CYS A 16 34.21 31.77 -68.74
N GLY A 17 34.34 30.45 -68.52
CA GLY A 17 34.80 29.89 -67.24
C GLY A 17 33.72 29.72 -66.18
N ARG A 18 32.46 30.01 -66.50
CA ARG A 18 31.33 29.94 -65.56
C ARG A 18 30.17 29.16 -66.15
N TRP A 19 29.30 28.63 -65.27
CA TRP A 19 28.07 27.97 -65.65
C TRP A 19 26.88 28.86 -65.34
N PHE A 20 26.01 29.01 -66.34
CA PHE A 20 24.83 29.85 -66.27
C PHE A 20 23.56 29.07 -66.53
N TYR A 21 22.47 29.45 -65.89
CA TYR A 21 21.14 28.89 -66.13
C TYR A 21 20.44 29.62 -67.27
N VAL A 22 20.04 28.87 -68.25
CA VAL A 22 19.31 29.34 -69.40
C VAL A 22 17.90 28.76 -69.35
N GLU A 23 16.90 29.61 -69.54
CA GLU A 23 15.51 29.22 -69.65
C GLU A 23 14.94 29.70 -70.97
N LYS A 24 14.33 28.81 -71.76
CA LYS A 24 13.80 29.09 -73.07
C LYS A 24 14.79 29.91 -73.95
N SER A 25 16.03 29.38 -73.93
CA SER A 25 17.15 29.96 -74.73
C SER A 25 17.69 31.29 -74.29
N ALA A 26 17.21 31.89 -73.17
CA ALA A 26 17.70 33.14 -72.62
C ALA A 26 18.31 32.91 -71.23
N LEU A 27 19.34 33.74 -70.90
CA LEU A 27 19.87 33.71 -69.54
C LEU A 27 18.80 34.19 -68.53
N ASN A 28 18.54 33.39 -67.47
CA ASN A 28 17.61 33.81 -66.46
C ASN A 28 18.36 34.10 -65.12
N TRP A 29 18.66 35.39 -64.91
CA TRP A 29 19.32 35.95 -63.75
C TRP A 29 18.47 35.86 -62.46
N ASN A 30 17.19 35.65 -62.61
CA ASN A 30 16.28 35.57 -61.45
C ASN A 30 16.13 34.14 -60.93
N TYR A 31 16.70 33.14 -61.62
CA TYR A 31 16.59 31.76 -61.17
C TYR A 31 17.53 31.45 -60.03
N THR A 32 16.96 31.00 -58.93
CA THR A 32 17.68 30.39 -57.80
C THR A 32 17.01 29.07 -57.44
N GLY A 33 17.78 27.96 -57.37
CA GLY A 33 17.25 26.64 -57.07
C GLY A 33 18.05 25.51 -57.74
N LEU A 34 17.48 24.30 -57.75
CA LEU A 34 18.13 23.12 -58.32
C LEU A 34 17.84 22.96 -59.82
N THR A 35 18.84 22.62 -60.57
CA THR A 35 18.68 22.26 -61.98
C THR A 35 19.46 20.96 -62.28
N ASN A 36 18.88 20.08 -63.16
CA ASN A 36 19.54 18.86 -63.58
C ASN A 36 20.36 19.09 -64.83
N TYR A 37 21.60 18.56 -64.81
CA TYR A 37 22.45 18.54 -65.99
C TYR A 37 23.15 17.21 -66.10
N TYR A 38 22.81 16.44 -67.11
CA TYR A 38 23.29 15.07 -67.37
C TYR A 38 23.17 14.10 -66.16
N GLY A 39 22.06 14.19 -65.43
CA GLY A 39 21.80 13.28 -64.28
C GLY A 39 22.30 13.79 -62.97
N THR A 40 23.10 14.85 -62.96
CA THR A 40 23.57 15.52 -61.73
C THR A 40 22.75 16.79 -61.45
N TRP A 41 22.38 16.99 -60.19
CA TRP A 41 21.65 18.18 -59.76
C TRP A 41 22.61 19.23 -59.21
N TYR A 42 22.50 20.44 -59.70
CA TYR A 42 23.36 21.57 -59.34
C TYR A 42 22.55 22.70 -58.77
N TYR A 43 23.12 23.44 -57.83
CA TYR A 43 22.51 24.64 -57.25
C TYR A 43 22.91 25.90 -58.01
N VAL A 44 21.92 26.58 -58.46
CA VAL A 44 22.05 27.88 -59.16
C VAL A 44 21.57 28.96 -58.23
N GLU A 45 22.30 30.06 -58.20
CA GLU A 45 21.93 31.26 -57.44
C GLU A 45 22.05 32.48 -58.38
N ASN A 46 20.96 33.24 -58.47
CA ASN A 46 20.90 34.40 -59.37
C ASN A 46 21.40 34.10 -60.78
N GLY A 47 20.95 33.00 -61.35
CA GLY A 47 21.28 32.56 -62.70
C GLY A 47 22.66 31.97 -62.93
N GLU A 48 23.53 31.90 -61.93
CA GLU A 48 24.88 31.35 -62.00
C GLU A 48 25.01 30.15 -61.05
N LEU A 49 25.68 29.09 -61.45
CA LEU A 49 25.98 27.94 -60.63
C LEU A 49 26.90 28.35 -59.47
N ASN A 50 26.44 28.16 -58.25
CA ASN A 50 27.18 28.53 -57.04
C ASN A 50 27.85 27.29 -56.40
N TRP A 51 29.15 27.11 -56.70
CA TRP A 51 29.98 26.02 -56.14
C TRP A 51 30.26 26.15 -54.62
N ASN A 52 30.05 27.32 -54.07
CA ASN A 52 30.33 27.55 -52.63
C ASN A 52 29.11 27.26 -51.75
N PHE A 53 27.94 27.01 -52.32
CA PHE A 53 26.75 26.72 -51.55
C PHE A 53 26.79 25.33 -50.96
N THR A 54 26.65 25.29 -49.61
CA THR A 54 26.43 24.08 -48.86
C THR A 54 25.30 24.33 -47.86
N GLY A 55 24.24 23.51 -47.90
CA GLY A 55 23.06 23.69 -47.05
C GLY A 55 21.79 23.15 -47.71
N LEU A 56 20.64 23.50 -47.15
CA LEU A 56 19.33 23.08 -47.67
C LEU A 56 18.79 24.12 -48.68
N THR A 57 18.19 23.61 -49.73
CA THR A 57 17.44 24.40 -50.72
C THR A 57 16.08 23.76 -51.01
N ASP A 58 15.03 24.58 -51.20
CA ASP A 58 13.71 24.08 -51.59
C ASP A 58 13.62 23.85 -53.11
N TYR A 59 13.04 22.70 -53.47
CA TYR A 59 12.72 22.39 -54.85
C TYR A 59 11.37 21.68 -54.91
N TYR A 60 10.36 22.39 -55.39
CA TYR A 60 8.97 21.97 -55.49
C TYR A 60 8.40 21.47 -54.15
N GLY A 61 8.70 22.18 -53.05
CA GLY A 61 8.17 21.87 -51.72
C GLY A 61 8.93 20.77 -50.95
N THR A 62 10.00 20.21 -51.54
CA THR A 62 10.93 19.32 -50.88
C THR A 62 12.28 19.98 -50.66
N LYS A 63 12.81 19.92 -49.47
CA LYS A 63 14.14 20.46 -49.16
C LYS A 63 15.22 19.40 -49.40
N TYR A 64 16.23 19.78 -50.19
CA TYR A 64 17.35 18.90 -50.56
C TYR A 64 18.67 19.46 -50.03
N TYR A 65 19.58 18.57 -49.67
CA TYR A 65 20.90 18.95 -49.22
C TYR A 65 21.88 19.08 -50.37
N VAL A 66 22.46 20.22 -50.48
CA VAL A 66 23.49 20.55 -51.48
C VAL A 66 24.83 20.68 -50.74
N GLU A 67 25.87 20.11 -51.30
CA GLU A 67 27.24 20.25 -50.85
C GLU A 67 28.13 20.71 -51.97
N ASN A 68 28.82 21.85 -51.76
CA ASN A 68 29.68 22.43 -52.77
C ASN A 68 28.98 22.58 -54.14
N GLY A 69 27.75 23.13 -54.13
CA GLY A 69 26.96 23.38 -55.32
C GLY A 69 26.32 22.18 -55.98
N VAL A 70 26.51 20.97 -55.47
CA VAL A 70 25.96 19.69 -55.98
C VAL A 70 25.05 19.04 -54.95
N LEU A 71 23.88 18.57 -55.39
CA LEU A 71 23.01 17.78 -54.53
C LEU A 71 23.68 16.50 -54.11
N ASN A 72 23.83 16.28 -52.81
CA ASN A 72 24.45 15.11 -52.24
C ASN A 72 23.40 14.11 -51.75
N TRP A 73 23.15 13.06 -52.52
CA TRP A 73 22.19 11.99 -52.22
C TRP A 73 22.67 11.03 -51.10
N ASP A 74 23.95 11.02 -50.78
CA ASP A 74 24.51 10.15 -49.76
C ASP A 74 24.46 10.80 -48.36
N TYR A 75 24.10 12.07 -48.28
CA TYR A 75 24.07 12.78 -47.00
C TYR A 75 22.89 12.34 -46.12
N THR A 76 23.21 11.95 -44.91
CA THR A 76 22.22 11.72 -43.84
C THR A 76 22.71 12.39 -42.56
N GLY A 77 21.89 13.25 -41.95
CA GLY A 77 22.26 14.00 -40.76
C GLY A 77 21.47 15.32 -40.62
N LEU A 78 21.96 16.23 -39.80
CA LEU A 78 21.38 17.57 -39.65
C LEU A 78 21.95 18.53 -40.67
N ALA A 79 21.10 19.27 -41.32
CA ALA A 79 21.49 20.31 -42.27
C ALA A 79 20.75 21.61 -41.99
N LEU A 80 21.44 22.74 -42.23
CA LEU A 80 20.95 24.10 -41.97
C LEU A 80 20.16 24.65 -43.18
N LEU A 81 18.99 25.21 -42.90
CA LEU A 81 18.23 26.03 -43.81
C LEU A 81 18.30 27.52 -43.34
N GLY A 82 18.86 28.40 -44.16
CA GLY A 82 19.05 29.79 -43.76
C GLY A 82 20.09 29.94 -42.64
N SER A 83 19.78 30.69 -41.59
CA SER A 83 20.72 31.07 -40.54
C SER A 83 20.65 30.18 -39.28
N ASP A 84 19.50 29.55 -39.01
CA ASP A 84 19.23 28.96 -37.70
C ASP A 84 18.23 27.79 -37.68
N GLU A 85 17.61 27.44 -38.79
CA GLU A 85 16.68 26.34 -38.89
C GLU A 85 17.40 25.04 -39.30
N TRP A 86 17.47 24.06 -38.42
CA TRP A 86 18.08 22.77 -38.66
C TRP A 86 17.04 21.68 -38.94
N TYR A 87 17.26 20.92 -39.99
CA TYR A 87 16.40 19.79 -40.40
C TYR A 87 17.16 18.50 -40.50
N TYR A 88 16.46 17.39 -40.23
CA TYR A 88 16.98 16.06 -40.46
C TYR A 88 16.82 15.65 -41.93
N VAL A 89 17.94 15.32 -42.52
CA VAL A 89 18.07 14.86 -43.89
C VAL A 89 18.36 13.37 -43.90
N GLU A 90 17.71 12.64 -44.78
CA GLU A 90 18.01 11.24 -45.07
C GLU A 90 18.11 11.04 -46.57
N ASN A 91 19.22 10.48 -47.03
CA ASN A 91 19.49 10.28 -48.45
C ASN A 91 19.30 11.55 -49.28
N GLY A 92 19.92 12.65 -48.84
CA GLY A 92 19.94 13.94 -49.54
C GLY A 92 18.67 14.77 -49.47
N ALA A 93 17.60 14.31 -48.89
CA ALA A 93 16.33 15.04 -48.75
C ALA A 93 15.88 15.13 -47.31
N VAL A 94 15.22 16.21 -46.93
CA VAL A 94 14.60 16.32 -45.61
C VAL A 94 13.55 15.23 -45.47
N LYS A 95 13.69 14.42 -44.44
CA LYS A 95 12.77 13.32 -44.13
C LYS A 95 11.56 13.88 -43.40
N ASN A 96 10.45 14.00 -44.10
CA ASN A 96 9.20 14.47 -43.53
C ASN A 96 8.74 13.53 -42.41
N ASP A 97 8.18 14.12 -41.34
CA ASP A 97 7.63 13.40 -40.16
C ASP A 97 8.65 12.64 -39.30
N TYR A 98 9.96 12.81 -39.51
CA TYR A 98 10.94 12.22 -38.61
C TYR A 98 10.86 12.88 -37.23
N THR A 99 10.69 12.02 -36.21
CA THR A 99 10.76 12.44 -34.79
C THR A 99 11.62 11.42 -34.04
N GLY A 100 12.66 11.91 -33.37
CA GLY A 100 13.60 11.05 -32.65
C GLY A 100 14.98 11.67 -32.47
N LEU A 101 15.95 10.85 -32.11
CA LEU A 101 17.34 11.27 -31.93
C LEU A 101 18.16 11.11 -33.21
N THR A 102 18.99 12.08 -33.49
CA THR A 102 19.99 12.03 -34.56
C THR A 102 21.37 12.44 -34.04
N TYR A 103 22.41 11.77 -34.53
CA TYR A 103 23.79 12.07 -34.15
C TYR A 103 24.41 13.05 -35.15
N PHE A 104 24.98 14.15 -34.63
CA PHE A 104 25.65 15.15 -35.45
C PHE A 104 26.78 15.83 -34.66
N CYS A 105 27.94 16.00 -35.27
CA CYS A 105 29.11 16.68 -34.68
C CYS A 105 29.43 16.28 -33.25
N GLY A 106 29.42 14.98 -32.94
CA GLY A 106 29.78 14.46 -31.61
C GLY A 106 28.68 14.49 -30.56
N ARG A 107 27.47 14.91 -30.91
CA ARG A 107 26.32 15.02 -30.00
C ARG A 107 25.08 14.41 -30.59
N TRP A 108 24.11 14.05 -29.72
CA TRP A 108 22.79 13.59 -30.09
C TRP A 108 21.78 14.72 -29.90
N PHE A 109 20.96 14.95 -30.90
CA PHE A 109 19.97 16.01 -30.94
C PHE A 109 18.57 15.44 -31.11
N TYR A 110 17.57 16.10 -30.54
CA TYR A 110 16.18 15.73 -30.68
C TYR A 110 15.53 16.50 -31.82
N VAL A 111 15.00 15.76 -32.76
CA VAL A 111 14.26 16.24 -33.93
C VAL A 111 12.79 15.93 -33.73
N GLU A 112 11.92 16.90 -34.00
CA GLU A 112 10.48 16.72 -33.98
C GLU A 112 9.89 17.23 -35.31
N LYS A 113 9.14 16.33 -35.99
CA LYS A 113 8.56 16.61 -37.30
C LYS A 113 9.58 17.21 -38.26
N SER A 114 10.69 16.52 -38.39
CA SER A 114 11.83 16.85 -39.25
C SER A 114 12.70 18.03 -38.82
N ALA A 115 12.27 18.88 -37.90
CA ALA A 115 13.04 20.05 -37.43
C ALA A 115 13.68 19.78 -36.07
N LEU A 116 14.87 20.32 -35.85
CA LEU A 116 15.54 20.30 -34.55
C LEU A 116 14.74 21.12 -33.53
N ASN A 117 14.33 20.48 -32.42
CA ASN A 117 13.56 21.12 -31.36
C ASN A 117 14.42 21.44 -30.12
N TRP A 118 14.92 22.67 -30.07
CA TRP A 118 15.71 23.17 -28.94
C TRP A 118 14.91 23.34 -27.63
N ASN A 119 13.59 23.38 -27.71
CA ASN A 119 12.75 23.56 -26.51
C ASN A 119 12.35 22.25 -25.88
N TYR A 120 12.71 21.11 -26.48
CA TYR A 120 12.31 19.81 -25.94
C TYR A 120 13.19 19.45 -24.75
N THR A 121 12.55 19.17 -23.61
CA THR A 121 13.16 18.57 -22.43
C THR A 121 12.28 17.43 -21.96
N GLY A 122 12.83 16.20 -21.83
CA GLY A 122 12.09 15.04 -21.43
C GLY A 122 12.66 13.73 -21.97
N LEU A 123 11.85 12.67 -21.91
CA LEU A 123 12.26 11.33 -22.38
C LEU A 123 11.87 11.11 -23.84
N THR A 124 12.79 10.57 -24.59
CA THR A 124 12.55 10.10 -25.98
C THR A 124 13.10 8.71 -26.18
N LYS A 125 12.42 7.91 -27.02
CA LYS A 125 12.85 6.55 -27.32
C LYS A 125 13.72 6.54 -28.58
N TYR A 126 14.87 5.83 -28.52
CA TYR A 126 15.70 5.55 -29.68
C TYR A 126 16.07 4.05 -29.67
N TYR A 127 15.64 3.32 -30.69
CA TYR A 127 15.56 1.87 -30.69
C TYR A 127 14.78 1.37 -29.45
N ASP A 128 15.38 0.53 -28.63
CA ASP A 128 14.73 -0.05 -27.45
C ASP A 128 15.06 0.66 -26.13
N THR A 129 15.78 1.79 -26.20
CA THR A 129 16.24 2.53 -25.02
C THR A 129 15.59 3.88 -24.94
N TRP A 130 15.24 4.30 -23.72
CA TRP A 130 14.76 5.63 -23.43
C TRP A 130 15.90 6.53 -22.96
N TYR A 131 16.00 7.71 -23.54
CA TYR A 131 17.04 8.69 -23.27
C TYR A 131 16.44 10.01 -22.79
N TYR A 132 17.19 10.70 -21.94
CA TYR A 132 16.84 12.03 -21.47
C TYR A 132 17.47 13.12 -22.34
N VAL A 133 16.63 13.95 -22.83
CA VAL A 133 16.97 15.14 -23.64
C VAL A 133 16.73 16.38 -22.79
N GLU A 134 17.63 17.32 -22.84
CA GLU A 134 17.51 18.62 -22.21
C GLU A 134 17.84 19.72 -23.22
N ASN A 135 16.89 20.65 -23.43
CA ASN A 135 17.03 21.72 -24.40
C ASN A 135 17.47 21.20 -25.79
N GLY A 136 16.79 20.16 -26.27
CA GLY A 136 17.04 19.58 -27.60
C GLY A 136 18.28 18.70 -27.72
N VAL A 137 19.08 18.54 -26.68
CA VAL A 137 20.34 17.76 -26.68
C VAL A 137 20.24 16.62 -25.67
N LEU A 138 20.71 15.42 -26.03
CA LEU A 138 20.80 14.30 -25.11
C LEU A 138 21.80 14.62 -24.00
N ASN A 139 21.35 14.59 -22.74
CA ASN A 139 22.18 14.88 -21.58
C ASN A 139 22.61 13.58 -20.89
N TRP A 140 23.87 13.18 -21.11
CA TRP A 140 24.48 11.98 -20.51
C TRP A 140 24.82 12.13 -19.03
N ASP A 141 24.91 13.34 -18.52
CA ASP A 141 25.30 13.63 -17.14
C ASP A 141 24.08 13.62 -16.21
N PHE A 142 22.88 13.61 -16.75
CA PHE A 142 21.66 13.66 -15.98
C PHE A 142 21.37 12.31 -15.31
N SER A 143 21.15 12.37 -13.98
CA SER A 143 20.59 11.26 -13.20
C SER A 143 19.54 11.80 -12.24
N GLY A 144 18.33 11.23 -12.29
CA GLY A 144 17.21 11.73 -11.48
C GLY A 144 15.86 11.27 -11.98
N ALA A 145 14.81 11.75 -11.32
CA ALA A 145 13.43 11.44 -11.66
C ALA A 145 12.90 12.31 -12.79
N VAL A 146 12.24 11.73 -13.77
CA VAL A 146 11.64 12.41 -14.93
C VAL A 146 10.22 11.91 -15.15
N LEU A 147 9.27 12.84 -15.26
CA LEU A 147 7.88 12.52 -15.60
C LEU A 147 7.72 12.34 -17.10
N TYR A 148 7.14 11.20 -17.51
CA TYR A 148 6.74 10.96 -18.89
C TYR A 148 5.32 10.41 -18.94
N GLY A 149 4.43 11.15 -19.57
CA GLY A 149 3.01 10.87 -19.51
C GLY A 149 2.47 11.03 -18.08
N LYS A 150 2.04 9.92 -17.48
CA LYS A 150 1.54 9.87 -16.09
C LYS A 150 2.49 9.10 -15.15
N THR A 151 3.63 8.66 -15.64
CA THR A 151 4.57 7.80 -14.90
C THR A 151 5.88 8.53 -14.67
N LEU A 152 6.39 8.44 -13.46
CA LEU A 152 7.69 8.98 -13.08
C LEU A 152 8.74 7.87 -13.23
N TYR A 153 9.80 8.15 -13.99
CA TYR A 153 10.90 7.23 -14.25
C TYR A 153 12.21 7.75 -13.67
N TYR A 154 13.08 6.83 -13.27
CA TYR A 154 14.45 7.19 -12.89
C TYR A 154 15.38 7.04 -14.09
N VAL A 155 16.07 8.11 -14.41
CA VAL A 155 17.12 8.17 -15.42
C VAL A 155 18.47 8.04 -14.73
N ASN A 156 19.36 7.26 -15.27
CA ASN A 156 20.73 7.10 -14.78
C ASN A 156 21.72 7.31 -15.94
N GLY A 157 22.55 8.36 -15.84
CA GLY A 157 23.50 8.67 -16.90
C GLY A 157 22.80 8.86 -18.26
N GLY A 158 21.79 9.74 -18.31
CA GLY A 158 21.07 10.11 -19.53
C GLY A 158 20.10 9.07 -20.10
N ARG A 159 19.90 7.91 -19.48
CA ARG A 159 19.02 6.83 -19.96
C ARG A 159 18.29 6.10 -18.85
N ILE A 160 17.19 5.44 -19.20
CA ILE A 160 16.52 4.49 -18.28
C ILE A 160 17.22 3.13 -18.40
N THR A 161 17.78 2.62 -17.29
CA THR A 161 18.51 1.34 -17.26
C THR A 161 17.63 0.16 -16.80
N TRP A 162 16.44 0.42 -16.25
CA TRP A 162 15.45 -0.53 -15.77
C TRP A 162 15.89 -1.38 -14.55
N ASP A 163 17.03 -1.06 -13.95
CA ASP A 163 17.61 -1.77 -12.82
C ASP A 163 17.73 -0.91 -11.55
N TYR A 164 17.33 0.36 -11.61
CA TYR A 164 17.43 1.23 -10.46
C TYR A 164 16.36 0.91 -9.44
N ASN A 165 16.79 0.53 -8.22
CA ASN A 165 15.97 0.39 -7.03
C ASN A 165 16.51 1.34 -5.97
N GLY A 166 15.75 2.33 -5.61
CA GLY A 166 16.22 3.38 -4.72
C GLY A 166 15.20 4.48 -4.55
N THR A 167 15.65 5.60 -3.99
CA THR A 167 14.82 6.80 -3.83
C THR A 167 15.39 7.96 -4.63
N ALA A 168 14.53 8.79 -5.18
CA ALA A 168 14.92 10.07 -5.79
C ALA A 168 13.85 11.13 -5.54
N ASP A 169 14.29 12.39 -5.52
CA ASP A 169 13.41 13.53 -5.35
C ASP A 169 12.87 13.99 -6.73
N TYR A 170 11.59 14.33 -6.76
CA TYR A 170 10.96 15.00 -7.89
C TYR A 170 10.05 16.11 -7.37
N ASN A 171 10.33 17.37 -7.74
CA ASN A 171 9.61 18.56 -7.28
C ASN A 171 9.49 18.66 -5.74
N GLY A 172 10.55 18.27 -5.02
CA GLY A 172 10.59 18.32 -3.55
C GLY A 172 9.87 17.18 -2.84
N VAL A 173 9.38 16.19 -3.57
CA VAL A 173 8.78 14.97 -3.02
C VAL A 173 9.69 13.78 -3.29
N LYS A 174 9.97 12.99 -2.26
CA LYS A 174 10.78 11.77 -2.37
C LYS A 174 9.92 10.59 -2.82
N TYR A 175 10.31 9.95 -3.90
CA TYR A 175 9.67 8.75 -4.46
C TYR A 175 10.56 7.53 -4.32
N ILE A 176 9.93 6.35 -4.21
CA ILE A 176 10.59 5.05 -4.28
C ILE A 176 10.49 4.56 -5.71
N PHE A 177 11.62 4.07 -6.25
CA PHE A 177 11.69 3.48 -7.59
C PHE A 177 12.02 2.00 -7.47
N VAL A 178 11.34 1.18 -8.26
CA VAL A 178 11.63 -0.24 -8.45
C VAL A 178 11.72 -0.50 -9.94
N GLY A 179 12.85 -1.04 -10.40
CA GLY A 179 13.11 -1.21 -11.82
C GLY A 179 13.01 0.11 -12.58
N SER A 180 13.51 1.21 -12.01
CA SER A 180 13.47 2.57 -12.55
C SER A 180 12.07 3.18 -12.71
N ILE A 181 11.01 2.58 -12.15
CA ILE A 181 9.64 3.10 -12.17
C ILE A 181 9.24 3.50 -10.75
N ALA A 182 8.69 4.71 -10.60
CA ALA A 182 8.19 5.16 -9.32
C ALA A 182 7.02 4.30 -8.86
N GLN A 183 7.07 3.86 -7.61
CA GLN A 183 6.02 3.06 -7.00
C GLN A 183 4.94 3.97 -6.42
N THR A 184 3.69 3.56 -6.57
CA THR A 184 2.52 4.26 -6.02
C THR A 184 2.18 3.79 -4.60
N GLY A 185 3.16 3.25 -3.87
CA GLY A 185 2.99 2.73 -2.51
C GLY A 185 2.64 1.25 -2.42
N ILE A 186 2.35 0.56 -3.54
CA ILE A 186 2.04 -0.88 -3.54
C ILE A 186 2.96 -1.60 -4.51
N TYR A 187 3.63 -2.63 -4.02
CA TYR A 187 4.46 -3.54 -4.81
C TYR A 187 4.01 -4.98 -4.57
N LYS A 188 3.71 -5.73 -5.63
CA LYS A 188 3.41 -7.16 -5.55
C LYS A 188 4.70 -7.97 -5.64
N SER A 189 4.92 -8.85 -4.68
CA SER A 189 6.05 -9.77 -4.69
C SER A 189 6.05 -10.64 -5.94
N LYS A 190 7.25 -10.90 -6.49
CA LYS A 190 7.46 -11.75 -7.66
C LYS A 190 7.49 -13.24 -7.29
N TYR A 191 7.83 -13.57 -6.05
CA TYR A 191 8.11 -14.94 -5.60
C TYR A 191 7.23 -15.40 -4.45
N THR A 192 6.42 -14.51 -3.88
CA THR A 192 5.53 -14.79 -2.76
C THR A 192 4.16 -14.17 -3.00
N ASP A 193 3.18 -14.49 -2.15
CA ASP A 193 1.84 -13.87 -2.20
C ASP A 193 1.78 -12.51 -1.50
N TYR A 194 2.93 -11.93 -1.13
CA TYR A 194 2.97 -10.66 -0.40
C TYR A 194 2.72 -9.45 -1.28
N ASN A 195 1.94 -8.52 -0.73
CA ASN A 195 1.88 -7.14 -1.19
C ASN A 195 2.71 -6.29 -0.22
N LEU A 196 3.62 -5.48 -0.75
CA LEU A 196 4.36 -4.50 0.04
C LEU A 196 3.70 -3.14 -0.10
N VAL A 197 3.47 -2.49 1.02
CA VAL A 197 2.85 -1.16 1.08
C VAL A 197 3.80 -0.22 1.79
N TYR A 198 4.16 0.85 1.10
CA TYR A 198 4.95 1.93 1.68
C TYR A 198 4.01 3.02 2.21
N ALA A 199 4.04 3.26 3.51
CA ALA A 199 3.18 4.22 4.21
C ALA A 199 3.69 5.67 4.12
N ASP A 200 4.56 5.98 3.17
CA ASP A 200 5.01 7.32 2.82
C ASP A 200 5.72 8.07 3.97
N GLY A 201 6.49 7.35 4.78
CA GLY A 201 7.19 7.89 5.95
C GLY A 201 6.29 8.27 7.12
N LYS A 202 4.98 7.96 7.06
CA LYS A 202 4.03 8.23 8.15
C LYS A 202 4.32 7.35 9.35
N THR A 203 4.08 7.91 10.54
CA THR A 203 4.02 7.18 11.81
C THR A 203 2.62 7.29 12.40
N GLY A 204 2.26 6.37 13.31
CA GLY A 204 0.94 6.33 13.90
C GLY A 204 -0.03 5.41 13.15
N TRP A 205 -1.33 5.67 13.28
CA TRP A 205 -2.37 4.86 12.68
C TRP A 205 -2.34 4.90 11.16
N TYR A 206 -2.43 3.72 10.53
CA TYR A 206 -2.38 3.56 9.09
C TYR A 206 -3.35 2.45 8.64
N ASP A 207 -4.32 2.81 7.79
CA ASP A 207 -5.27 1.87 7.23
C ASP A 207 -4.86 1.44 5.82
N TYR A 208 -4.93 0.13 5.55
CA TYR A 208 -4.71 -0.43 4.23
C TYR A 208 -5.64 -1.63 3.99
N GLY A 209 -6.49 -1.53 2.98
CA GLY A 209 -7.58 -2.49 2.77
C GLY A 209 -8.48 -2.54 3.99
N ASP A 210 -8.82 -3.75 4.42
CA ASP A 210 -9.64 -3.98 5.63
C ASP A 210 -8.81 -4.08 6.91
N ASN A 211 -7.54 -3.69 6.88
CA ASN A 211 -6.63 -3.82 8.00
C ASN A 211 -6.13 -2.47 8.49
N THR A 212 -6.02 -2.35 9.80
CA THR A 212 -5.44 -1.20 10.49
C THR A 212 -4.09 -1.59 11.11
N TYR A 213 -3.10 -0.72 10.95
CA TYR A 213 -1.74 -0.87 11.46
C TYR A 213 -1.39 0.33 12.33
N TYR A 214 -0.40 0.18 13.20
CA TYR A 214 0.23 1.31 13.86
C TYR A 214 1.72 1.32 13.55
N ILE A 215 2.18 2.34 12.84
CA ILE A 215 3.57 2.47 12.43
C ILE A 215 4.34 3.19 13.53
N GLY A 216 5.35 2.53 14.08
CA GLY A 216 6.22 3.07 15.11
C GLY A 216 7.19 4.12 14.55
N SER A 217 7.93 4.78 15.46
CA SER A 217 8.93 5.80 15.09
C SER A 217 10.10 5.24 14.27
N ASP A 218 10.30 3.93 14.29
CA ASP A 218 11.30 3.22 13.49
C ASP A 218 10.80 2.88 12.08
N GLY A 219 9.57 3.28 11.73
CA GLY A 219 8.96 3.00 10.43
C GLY A 219 8.42 1.58 10.26
N ARG A 220 8.23 0.85 11.35
CA ARG A 220 7.73 -0.53 11.35
C ARG A 220 6.37 -0.63 11.99
N PRO A 221 5.49 -1.53 11.51
CA PRO A 221 4.26 -1.84 12.21
C PRO A 221 4.56 -2.43 13.60
N LEU A 222 3.82 -1.98 14.59
CA LEU A 222 3.88 -2.57 15.92
C LEU A 222 3.30 -3.99 15.89
N CYS A 223 3.84 -4.88 16.73
CA CYS A 223 3.35 -6.24 16.92
C CYS A 223 3.16 -6.52 18.42
N GLY A 224 2.33 -7.53 18.72
CA GLY A 224 2.04 -7.92 20.10
C GLY A 224 1.13 -6.95 20.84
N ASN A 225 1.13 -7.04 22.17
CA ASN A 225 0.34 -6.16 23.03
C ASN A 225 0.99 -4.78 23.13
N GLN A 226 0.23 -3.74 22.83
CA GLN A 226 0.65 -2.35 22.87
C GLN A 226 -0.29 -1.52 23.74
N TYR A 227 0.24 -0.42 24.28
CA TYR A 227 -0.55 0.56 25.03
C TYR A 227 -0.39 1.92 24.33
N ILE A 228 -1.46 2.39 23.69
CA ILE A 228 -1.44 3.58 22.85
C ILE A 228 -2.59 4.49 23.29
N ASP A 229 -2.29 5.72 23.61
CA ASP A 229 -3.28 6.73 24.00
C ASP A 229 -4.25 6.26 25.11
N GLY A 230 -3.70 5.59 26.14
CA GLY A 230 -4.48 5.11 27.28
C GLY A 230 -5.26 3.80 27.05
N LYS A 231 -5.10 3.16 25.91
CA LYS A 231 -5.83 1.93 25.54
C LYS A 231 -4.88 0.80 25.19
N ARG A 232 -5.34 -0.43 25.42
CA ARG A 232 -4.62 -1.62 24.96
C ARG A 232 -5.06 -2.06 23.58
N TYR A 233 -4.09 -2.47 22.79
CA TYR A 233 -4.27 -3.08 21.48
C TYR A 233 -3.40 -4.30 21.35
N PHE A 234 -3.84 -5.23 20.53
CA PHE A 234 -3.02 -6.33 20.10
C PHE A 234 -2.87 -6.27 18.57
N PHE A 235 -1.63 -6.30 18.12
CA PHE A 235 -1.28 -6.45 16.72
C PHE A 235 -0.69 -7.85 16.52
N ASN A 236 -1.17 -8.54 15.52
CA ASN A 236 -0.69 -9.90 15.24
C ASN A 236 0.74 -9.88 14.66
N ALA A 237 1.27 -11.05 14.29
CA ALA A 237 2.60 -11.19 13.74
C ALA A 237 2.78 -10.51 12.35
N ASN A 238 1.68 -10.17 11.67
CA ASN A 238 1.68 -9.42 10.42
C ASN A 238 1.65 -7.90 10.65
N GLY A 239 1.60 -7.46 11.90
CA GLY A 239 1.45 -6.03 12.28
C GLY A 239 0.05 -5.49 12.14
N ALA A 240 -0.93 -6.30 11.76
CA ALA A 240 -2.32 -5.86 11.66
C ALA A 240 -2.99 -5.85 13.04
N LYS A 241 -3.83 -4.83 13.31
CA LYS A 241 -4.65 -4.76 14.52
C LYS A 241 -5.54 -6.01 14.59
N ALA A 242 -5.34 -6.80 15.62
CA ALA A 242 -6.01 -8.08 15.85
C ALA A 242 -6.72 -8.11 17.21
N SER A 243 -7.30 -6.98 17.58
CA SER A 243 -8.10 -6.84 18.79
C SER A 243 -9.19 -5.78 18.60
N LEU A 244 -10.27 -5.93 19.36
CA LEU A 244 -11.31 -4.94 19.51
C LEU A 244 -11.20 -4.30 20.91
N PHE A 245 -11.40 -2.99 21.00
CA PHE A 245 -11.43 -2.25 22.26
C PHE A 245 -12.85 -2.19 22.80
N GLY A 246 -13.04 -2.61 24.03
CA GLY A 246 -14.36 -2.67 24.66
C GLY A 246 -14.39 -2.22 26.11
N ALA A 247 -15.58 -2.29 26.67
CA ALA A 247 -15.85 -2.02 28.06
C ALA A 247 -17.02 -2.88 28.55
N ASP A 248 -17.14 -3.07 29.87
CA ASP A 248 -18.34 -3.64 30.43
C ASP A 248 -19.07 -2.65 31.34
N PHE A 249 -20.40 -2.69 31.26
CA PHE A 249 -21.25 -1.73 31.95
C PHE A 249 -22.44 -2.38 32.64
N SER A 250 -22.91 -1.69 33.65
CA SER A 250 -24.14 -2.02 34.39
C SER A 250 -24.85 -0.72 34.81
N LYS A 251 -25.87 -0.82 35.63
CA LYS A 251 -26.54 0.36 36.24
C LYS A 251 -25.58 1.29 37.01
N HIS A 252 -24.40 0.81 37.37
CA HIS A 252 -23.41 1.59 38.13
C HIS A 252 -22.77 2.72 37.32
N GLN A 253 -22.79 2.63 35.98
CA GLN A 253 -22.32 3.70 35.10
C GLN A 253 -23.36 4.81 34.89
N GLY A 254 -24.58 4.64 35.47
CA GLY A 254 -25.67 5.61 35.36
C GLY A 254 -26.28 5.68 33.96
N THR A 255 -26.77 6.86 33.58
CA THR A 255 -27.21 7.08 32.18
C THR A 255 -26.00 7.32 31.30
N ILE A 256 -25.93 6.60 30.22
CA ILE A 256 -24.77 6.59 29.31
C ILE A 256 -25.07 7.43 28.07
N ASP A 257 -24.14 8.32 27.69
CA ASP A 257 -24.10 8.96 26.37
C ASP A 257 -23.33 8.06 25.39
N TRP A 258 -24.06 7.27 24.64
CA TRP A 258 -23.50 6.27 23.75
C TRP A 258 -22.74 6.87 22.57
N ALA A 259 -23.07 8.09 22.13
CA ALA A 259 -22.29 8.79 21.11
C ALA A 259 -20.89 9.12 21.62
N SER A 260 -20.76 9.61 22.86
CA SER A 260 -19.47 9.85 23.50
C SER A 260 -18.69 8.56 23.78
N VAL A 261 -19.37 7.45 24.12
CA VAL A 261 -18.76 6.13 24.25
C VAL A 261 -18.15 5.69 22.91
N LYS A 262 -18.90 5.81 21.81
CA LYS A 262 -18.40 5.49 20.45
C LYS A 262 -17.21 6.38 20.06
N GLN A 263 -17.28 7.67 20.32
CA GLN A 263 -16.17 8.60 20.08
C GLN A 263 -14.90 8.24 20.87
N SER A 264 -15.07 7.60 22.04
CA SER A 264 -13.96 7.04 22.82
C SER A 264 -13.33 5.81 22.15
N GLY A 265 -13.84 5.36 20.98
CA GLY A 265 -13.31 4.24 20.20
C GLY A 265 -13.75 2.87 20.70
N VAL A 266 -14.81 2.80 21.50
CA VAL A 266 -15.40 1.51 21.95
C VAL A 266 -16.04 0.81 20.75
N GLU A 267 -15.63 -0.44 20.52
CA GLU A 267 -16.09 -1.28 19.42
C GLU A 267 -17.12 -2.31 19.89
N PHE A 268 -17.01 -2.76 21.15
CA PHE A 268 -17.99 -3.67 21.78
C PHE A 268 -18.20 -3.34 23.25
N VAL A 269 -19.35 -3.78 23.79
CA VAL A 269 -19.64 -3.73 25.22
C VAL A 269 -20.24 -5.02 25.72
N ILE A 270 -19.98 -5.34 27.00
CA ILE A 270 -20.61 -6.46 27.70
C ILE A 270 -21.50 -5.87 28.82
N LEU A 271 -22.81 -6.07 28.73
CA LEU A 271 -23.80 -5.40 29.56
C LEU A 271 -24.39 -6.36 30.60
N ARG A 272 -24.51 -5.92 31.85
CA ARG A 272 -25.16 -6.72 32.87
C ARG A 272 -26.66 -6.84 32.62
N ALA A 273 -27.14 -8.05 32.36
CA ALA A 273 -28.57 -8.33 32.23
C ALA A 273 -29.26 -8.40 33.60
N ALA A 274 -28.65 -9.14 34.52
CA ALA A 274 -29.22 -9.38 35.85
C ALA A 274 -28.13 -9.69 36.88
N MET A 275 -28.49 -9.66 38.10
CA MET A 275 -27.68 -10.14 39.24
C MET A 275 -28.53 -10.94 40.20
N ARG A 276 -27.99 -12.05 40.72
CA ARG A 276 -28.59 -12.71 41.87
C ARG A 276 -28.05 -12.14 43.16
N GLY A 277 -28.94 -11.78 44.07
CA GLY A 277 -28.58 -11.23 45.35
C GLY A 277 -27.83 -12.24 46.22
N TYR A 278 -26.83 -11.78 46.93
CA TYR A 278 -25.96 -12.63 47.78
C TYR A 278 -26.56 -12.95 49.16
N GLY A 279 -27.72 -12.38 49.51
CA GLY A 279 -28.47 -12.77 50.71
C GLY A 279 -29.13 -14.14 50.58
N SER A 280 -29.63 -14.68 51.68
CA SER A 280 -30.24 -16.02 51.74
C SER A 280 -31.40 -16.23 50.77
N SER A 281 -32.15 -15.19 50.45
CA SER A 281 -33.26 -15.26 49.48
C SER A 281 -32.82 -15.48 48.03
N GLY A 282 -31.61 -15.05 47.65
CA GLY A 282 -31.09 -15.22 46.32
C GLY A 282 -31.97 -14.66 45.19
N ASN A 283 -32.65 -13.52 45.44
CA ASN A 283 -33.54 -12.94 44.46
C ASN A 283 -32.79 -12.55 43.18
N LEU A 284 -33.29 -13.02 42.03
CA LEU A 284 -32.74 -12.61 40.72
C LEU A 284 -33.36 -11.28 40.29
N VAL A 285 -32.51 -10.25 40.13
CA VAL A 285 -32.91 -8.87 39.85
C VAL A 285 -32.35 -8.44 38.49
N THR A 286 -33.25 -7.99 37.60
CA THR A 286 -32.85 -7.41 36.32
C THR A 286 -32.13 -6.09 36.50
N ASP A 287 -31.08 -5.82 35.77
CA ASP A 287 -30.39 -4.53 35.77
C ASP A 287 -31.31 -3.45 35.23
N SER A 288 -31.49 -2.36 35.98
CA SER A 288 -32.44 -1.32 35.63
C SER A 288 -32.09 -0.51 34.38
N GLN A 289 -30.85 -0.58 33.91
CA GLN A 289 -30.37 0.13 32.72
C GLN A 289 -30.21 -0.78 31.48
N ILE A 290 -30.44 -2.08 31.61
CA ILE A 290 -30.08 -3.03 30.54
C ILE A 290 -30.75 -2.73 29.20
N ALA A 291 -32.05 -2.46 29.17
CA ALA A 291 -32.77 -2.17 27.92
C ALA A 291 -32.24 -0.90 27.27
N ALA A 292 -32.12 0.19 28.04
CA ALA A 292 -31.59 1.46 27.53
C ALA A 292 -30.13 1.33 27.06
N ASN A 293 -29.34 0.50 27.75
CA ASN A 293 -27.95 0.28 27.37
C ASN A 293 -27.82 -0.54 26.10
N ILE A 294 -28.62 -1.60 25.92
CA ILE A 294 -28.64 -2.38 24.66
C ILE A 294 -29.05 -1.49 23.48
N GLU A 295 -30.18 -0.77 23.61
CA GLU A 295 -30.69 0.12 22.55
C GLU A 295 -29.69 1.22 22.21
N GLY A 296 -29.09 1.83 23.23
CA GLY A 296 -28.10 2.88 23.06
C GLY A 296 -26.83 2.39 22.36
N ALA A 297 -26.27 1.26 22.78
CA ALA A 297 -25.07 0.68 22.16
C ALA A 297 -25.32 0.29 20.69
N LEU A 298 -26.40 -0.43 20.43
CA LEU A 298 -26.78 -0.85 19.07
C LEU A 298 -27.04 0.35 18.14
N SER A 299 -27.64 1.44 18.65
CA SER A 299 -27.86 2.67 17.87
C SER A 299 -26.58 3.32 17.37
N GLN A 300 -25.45 3.07 18.02
CA GLN A 300 -24.12 3.57 17.68
C GLN A 300 -23.26 2.54 16.95
N ASN A 301 -23.82 1.41 16.52
CA ASN A 301 -23.08 0.28 15.93
C ASN A 301 -21.93 -0.16 16.85
N ILE A 302 -22.23 -0.33 18.14
CA ILE A 302 -21.37 -0.96 19.13
C ILE A 302 -21.92 -2.37 19.36
N ASP A 303 -21.10 -3.39 19.18
CA ASP A 303 -21.51 -4.78 19.35
C ASP A 303 -21.76 -5.09 20.83
N VAL A 304 -22.79 -5.89 21.11
CA VAL A 304 -23.26 -6.14 22.47
C VAL A 304 -23.08 -7.60 22.85
N GLY A 305 -22.49 -7.81 24.03
CA GLY A 305 -22.53 -9.03 24.81
C GLY A 305 -23.26 -8.84 26.13
N ILE A 306 -23.51 -9.93 26.83
CA ILE A 306 -24.34 -9.90 28.05
C ILE A 306 -23.61 -10.67 29.16
N TYR A 307 -23.78 -10.24 30.42
CA TYR A 307 -23.39 -11.05 31.56
C TYR A 307 -24.46 -11.07 32.66
N VAL A 308 -24.42 -12.13 33.46
CA VAL A 308 -25.22 -12.24 34.69
C VAL A 308 -24.29 -12.46 35.85
N PHE A 309 -24.32 -11.53 36.82
CA PHE A 309 -23.59 -11.70 38.09
C PHE A 309 -24.28 -12.82 38.91
N SER A 310 -23.61 -13.98 38.99
CA SER A 310 -24.21 -15.16 39.57
C SER A 310 -23.86 -15.29 41.04
N GLN A 311 -24.89 -15.61 41.82
CA GLN A 311 -24.82 -16.13 43.16
C GLN A 311 -25.70 -17.37 43.29
N ALA A 312 -25.89 -18.11 42.21
CA ALA A 312 -26.57 -19.36 42.19
C ALA A 312 -25.86 -20.38 43.11
N VAL A 313 -26.63 -21.23 43.78
CA VAL A 313 -26.14 -22.32 44.62
C VAL A 313 -26.71 -23.69 44.18
N THR A 314 -27.63 -23.69 43.21
CA THR A 314 -28.14 -24.88 42.54
C THR A 314 -28.10 -24.71 41.03
N THR A 315 -28.13 -25.83 40.29
CA THR A 315 -28.14 -25.83 38.83
C THR A 315 -29.42 -25.21 38.26
N GLU A 316 -30.55 -25.36 38.95
CA GLU A 316 -31.84 -24.76 38.61
C GLU A 316 -31.76 -23.23 38.68
N GLU A 317 -31.10 -22.68 39.69
CA GLU A 317 -30.87 -21.25 39.82
C GLU A 317 -29.95 -20.72 38.69
N ALA A 318 -28.93 -21.48 38.31
CA ALA A 318 -28.06 -21.10 37.20
C ALA A 318 -28.79 -21.13 35.84
N VAL A 319 -29.70 -22.10 35.66
CA VAL A 319 -30.60 -22.13 34.48
C VAL A 319 -31.56 -20.93 34.49
N GLU A 320 -32.16 -20.58 35.65
CA GLU A 320 -33.01 -19.39 35.79
C GLU A 320 -32.26 -18.10 35.44
N GLU A 321 -31.00 -17.98 35.83
CA GLU A 321 -30.14 -16.85 35.47
C GLU A 321 -29.92 -16.75 33.95
N ALA A 322 -29.66 -17.88 33.28
CA ALA A 322 -29.52 -17.93 31.82
C ALA A 322 -30.82 -17.59 31.11
N GLU A 323 -31.94 -18.19 31.53
CA GLU A 323 -33.27 -17.91 30.94
C GLU A 323 -33.66 -16.44 31.10
N ARG A 324 -33.33 -15.81 32.24
CA ARG A 324 -33.55 -14.38 32.47
C ARG A 324 -32.75 -13.53 31.48
N ALA A 325 -31.48 -13.86 31.22
CA ALA A 325 -30.68 -13.16 30.22
C ALA A 325 -31.28 -13.29 28.83
N LEU A 326 -31.70 -14.52 28.47
CA LEU A 326 -32.31 -14.82 27.16
C LEU A 326 -33.64 -14.08 26.96
N ASP A 327 -34.48 -13.98 27.99
CA ASP A 327 -35.72 -13.23 27.93
C ASP A 327 -35.49 -11.73 27.71
N ILE A 328 -34.48 -11.16 28.39
CA ILE A 328 -34.12 -9.74 28.27
C ILE A 328 -33.64 -9.40 26.86
N ILE A 329 -32.85 -10.26 26.23
CA ILE A 329 -32.25 -9.98 24.92
C ILE A 329 -33.16 -10.34 23.74
N LYS A 330 -34.33 -10.87 24.00
CA LYS A 330 -35.27 -11.27 22.94
C LYS A 330 -35.62 -10.11 22.01
N GLY A 331 -35.27 -10.27 20.73
CA GLY A 331 -35.52 -9.27 19.70
C GLY A 331 -34.36 -8.29 19.47
N TYR A 332 -33.30 -8.34 20.26
CA TYR A 332 -32.08 -7.59 20.02
C TYR A 332 -31.04 -8.41 19.25
N ASP A 333 -30.20 -7.74 18.46
CA ASP A 333 -29.11 -8.36 17.70
C ASP A 333 -27.83 -8.44 18.56
N ILE A 334 -27.74 -9.51 19.38
CA ILE A 334 -26.61 -9.73 20.28
C ILE A 334 -25.54 -10.57 19.58
N LYS A 335 -24.36 -9.99 19.35
CA LYS A 335 -23.26 -10.60 18.61
C LYS A 335 -22.24 -11.29 19.51
N LEU A 336 -21.95 -10.74 20.69
CA LEU A 336 -20.99 -11.28 21.62
C LEU A 336 -21.61 -12.38 22.50
N PRO A 337 -20.77 -13.17 23.17
CA PRO A 337 -21.24 -14.21 24.06
C PRO A 337 -22.09 -13.71 25.23
N ILE A 338 -22.81 -14.66 25.85
CA ILE A 338 -23.52 -14.46 27.11
C ILE A 338 -22.72 -15.14 28.22
N TYR A 339 -22.29 -14.35 29.19
CA TYR A 339 -21.34 -14.80 30.21
C TYR A 339 -22.00 -15.09 31.57
N PHE A 340 -21.60 -16.21 32.14
CA PHE A 340 -21.76 -16.52 33.56
C PHE A 340 -20.62 -15.86 34.34
N ASP A 341 -20.95 -14.82 35.10
CA ASP A 341 -19.98 -14.08 35.90
C ASP A 341 -19.87 -14.74 37.28
N SER A 342 -18.71 -15.37 37.54
CA SER A 342 -18.42 -16.13 38.77
C SER A 342 -17.31 -15.48 39.55
N GLU A 343 -17.71 -14.82 40.65
CA GLU A 343 -16.79 -14.21 41.59
C GLU A 343 -17.33 -14.25 43.03
N TYR A 344 -16.56 -13.77 43.97
CA TYR A 344 -17.06 -13.60 45.32
C TYR A 344 -18.09 -12.47 45.39
N SER A 345 -19.06 -12.59 46.30
CA SER A 345 -20.18 -11.66 46.44
C SER A 345 -19.82 -10.23 46.81
N GLY A 346 -18.61 -9.98 47.31
CA GLY A 346 -18.22 -8.71 47.94
C GLY A 346 -18.78 -8.54 49.34
N ALA A 347 -19.57 -9.47 49.85
CA ALA A 347 -20.07 -9.43 51.22
C ALA A 347 -18.91 -9.50 52.24
N PRO A 348 -18.99 -8.75 53.37
CA PRO A 348 -17.97 -8.82 54.41
C PRO A 348 -17.68 -10.26 54.82
N ASN A 349 -16.41 -10.59 54.99
CA ASN A 349 -15.94 -11.92 55.41
C ASN A 349 -16.38 -13.07 54.50
N ARG A 350 -16.73 -12.77 53.23
CA ARG A 350 -17.20 -13.78 52.24
C ARG A 350 -18.41 -14.56 52.79
N THR A 351 -19.42 -13.87 53.25
CA THR A 351 -20.65 -14.45 53.80
C THR A 351 -21.79 -14.51 52.77
N GLY A 352 -21.52 -14.21 51.50
CA GLY A 352 -22.50 -14.35 50.44
C GLY A 352 -22.86 -15.83 50.24
N ARG A 353 -24.07 -16.10 49.78
CA ARG A 353 -24.65 -17.45 49.67
C ARG A 353 -23.80 -18.41 48.81
N ALA A 354 -23.16 -17.90 47.77
CA ALA A 354 -22.28 -18.69 46.87
C ALA A 354 -20.81 -18.66 47.29
N ASP A 355 -20.38 -17.86 48.28
CA ASP A 355 -18.97 -17.67 48.58
C ASP A 355 -18.29 -18.94 49.13
N GLY A 356 -19.04 -19.80 49.77
CA GLY A 356 -18.57 -21.09 50.31
C GLY A 356 -18.57 -22.27 49.35
N LEU A 357 -19.00 -22.10 48.09
CA LEU A 357 -19.08 -23.20 47.15
C LEU A 357 -17.69 -23.74 46.77
N THR A 358 -17.62 -25.06 46.60
CA THR A 358 -16.44 -25.74 46.11
C THR A 358 -16.19 -25.47 44.61
N LYS A 359 -14.99 -25.77 44.16
CA LYS A 359 -14.61 -25.69 42.74
C LYS A 359 -15.53 -26.50 41.83
N ALA A 360 -15.91 -27.71 42.30
CA ALA A 360 -16.78 -28.61 41.54
C ALA A 360 -18.21 -28.03 41.39
N GLU A 361 -18.78 -27.53 42.50
CA GLU A 361 -20.10 -26.90 42.48
C GLU A 361 -20.15 -25.70 41.57
N ARG A 362 -19.24 -24.74 41.70
CA ARG A 362 -19.18 -23.55 40.83
C ARG A 362 -19.03 -23.93 39.35
N THR A 363 -18.23 -24.96 39.07
CA THR A 363 -18.05 -25.45 37.71
C THR A 363 -19.34 -26.03 37.15
N SER A 364 -20.10 -26.77 37.94
CA SER A 364 -21.41 -27.34 37.55
C SER A 364 -22.45 -26.28 37.29
N LEU A 365 -22.48 -25.21 38.09
CA LEU A 365 -23.36 -24.05 37.89
C LEU A 365 -23.04 -23.33 36.60
N ALA A 366 -21.76 -23.03 36.34
CA ALA A 366 -21.33 -22.38 35.10
C ALA A 366 -21.67 -23.25 33.87
N ILE A 367 -21.54 -24.58 33.97
CA ILE A 367 -21.93 -25.50 32.89
C ILE A 367 -23.44 -25.44 32.64
N ALA A 368 -24.28 -25.50 33.71
CA ALA A 368 -25.73 -25.45 33.56
C ALA A 368 -26.19 -24.15 32.87
N PHE A 369 -25.66 -23.01 33.28
CA PHE A 369 -25.90 -21.71 32.63
C PHE A 369 -25.47 -21.76 31.15
N CYS A 370 -24.23 -22.16 30.88
CA CYS A 370 -23.65 -22.12 29.53
C CYS A 370 -24.38 -23.06 28.56
N GLU A 371 -24.80 -24.25 29.00
CA GLU A 371 -25.57 -25.17 28.15
C GLU A 371 -26.99 -24.62 27.87
N THR A 372 -27.61 -23.93 28.81
CA THR A 372 -28.89 -23.23 28.56
C THR A 372 -28.74 -22.15 27.49
N VAL A 373 -27.70 -21.33 27.58
CA VAL A 373 -27.36 -20.30 26.57
C VAL A 373 -27.09 -20.94 25.20
N ARG A 374 -26.29 -22.02 25.18
CA ARG A 374 -25.98 -22.75 23.93
C ARG A 374 -27.22 -23.32 23.26
N ASN A 375 -28.10 -23.96 24.04
CA ASN A 375 -29.33 -24.53 23.52
C ASN A 375 -30.29 -23.51 22.94
N ALA A 376 -30.18 -22.24 23.35
CA ALA A 376 -30.90 -21.12 22.77
C ALA A 376 -30.20 -20.52 21.52
N GLY A 377 -29.07 -21.06 21.09
CA GLY A 377 -28.36 -20.65 19.87
C GLY A 377 -27.33 -19.54 20.06
N TYR A 378 -27.00 -19.15 21.28
CA TYR A 378 -26.00 -18.14 21.58
C TYR A 378 -24.65 -18.77 21.98
N LYS A 379 -23.56 -18.03 21.81
CA LYS A 379 -22.24 -18.42 22.31
C LYS A 379 -22.19 -18.23 23.83
N PRO A 380 -21.93 -19.29 24.62
CA PRO A 380 -21.81 -19.18 26.07
C PRO A 380 -20.38 -18.88 26.48
N GLY A 381 -20.22 -18.16 27.59
CA GLY A 381 -18.91 -17.87 28.17
C GLY A 381 -18.90 -17.83 29.69
N VAL A 382 -17.72 -17.79 30.25
CA VAL A 382 -17.49 -17.68 31.69
C VAL A 382 -16.53 -16.53 31.95
N TYR A 383 -16.96 -15.60 32.83
CA TYR A 383 -16.10 -14.55 33.36
C TYR A 383 -15.63 -14.91 34.76
N ALA A 384 -14.37 -14.67 35.00
CA ALA A 384 -13.79 -14.70 36.34
C ALA A 384 -12.42 -14.00 36.39
N SER A 385 -11.97 -13.68 37.58
CA SER A 385 -10.59 -13.26 37.79
C SER A 385 -9.58 -14.38 37.52
N LYS A 386 -8.33 -14.01 37.20
CA LYS A 386 -7.22 -14.98 37.03
C LYS A 386 -7.12 -15.97 38.19
N SER A 387 -7.13 -15.45 39.42
CA SER A 387 -7.05 -16.29 40.63
C SER A 387 -8.24 -17.23 40.76
N PHE A 388 -9.42 -16.77 40.34
CA PHE A 388 -10.64 -17.56 40.43
C PHE A 388 -10.65 -18.72 39.44
N PHE A 389 -10.19 -18.50 38.19
CA PHE A 389 -10.00 -19.56 37.21
C PHE A 389 -9.03 -20.65 37.71
N TYR A 390 -7.95 -20.28 38.40
CA TYR A 390 -7.01 -21.29 38.94
C TYR A 390 -7.57 -22.08 40.13
N ASN A 391 -8.24 -21.39 41.03
CA ASN A 391 -8.56 -21.94 42.34
C ASN A 391 -10.01 -22.42 42.47
N ASN A 392 -10.95 -21.75 41.83
CA ASN A 392 -12.38 -21.87 42.13
C ASN A 392 -13.21 -22.42 40.95
N LEU A 393 -12.63 -22.57 39.77
CA LEU A 393 -13.33 -23.01 38.57
C LEU A 393 -12.55 -24.12 37.83
N GLY A 394 -13.27 -25.07 37.24
CA GLY A 394 -12.72 -26.15 36.45
C GLY A 394 -12.46 -25.75 35.01
N TYR A 395 -11.46 -24.92 34.76
CA TYR A 395 -11.16 -24.34 33.43
C TYR A 395 -11.14 -25.40 32.31
N ALA A 396 -10.51 -26.57 32.54
CA ALA A 396 -10.45 -27.64 31.52
C ALA A 396 -11.83 -28.13 31.07
N ALA A 397 -12.86 -28.10 31.98
CA ALA A 397 -14.22 -28.47 31.63
C ALA A 397 -14.90 -27.41 30.71
N PHE A 398 -14.53 -26.15 30.81
CA PHE A 398 -15.00 -25.08 29.95
C PHE A 398 -14.34 -25.17 28.59
N GLN A 399 -13.02 -25.33 28.55
CA GLN A 399 -12.25 -25.48 27.32
C GLN A 399 -12.72 -26.68 26.49
N SER A 400 -12.93 -27.84 27.11
CA SER A 400 -13.40 -29.03 26.40
C SER A 400 -14.80 -28.88 25.79
N ARG A 401 -15.59 -27.93 26.28
CA ARG A 401 -16.92 -27.57 25.75
C ARG A 401 -16.91 -26.42 24.79
N GLY A 402 -15.75 -25.77 24.59
CA GLY A 402 -15.66 -24.58 23.72
C GLY A 402 -16.41 -23.38 24.26
N TYR A 403 -16.42 -23.18 25.59
CA TYR A 403 -16.96 -21.95 26.15
C TYR A 403 -15.95 -20.82 26.02
N GLU A 404 -16.47 -19.62 25.76
CA GLU A 404 -15.68 -18.40 25.69
C GLU A 404 -15.18 -18.01 27.09
N ILE A 405 -13.94 -17.53 27.18
CA ILE A 405 -13.33 -17.14 28.45
C ILE A 405 -13.11 -15.63 28.45
N TRP A 406 -13.75 -14.96 29.40
CA TRP A 406 -13.54 -13.55 29.71
C TRP A 406 -12.75 -13.45 31.01
N LEU A 407 -11.48 -13.11 30.87
CA LEU A 407 -10.51 -13.07 31.95
C LEU A 407 -10.43 -11.69 32.59
N ALA A 408 -10.62 -11.58 33.88
CA ALA A 408 -10.22 -10.37 34.63
C ALA A 408 -8.83 -10.53 35.23
N HIS A 409 -7.92 -9.66 34.81
CA HIS A 409 -6.59 -9.52 35.39
C HIS A 409 -6.09 -8.09 35.25
N HIS A 410 -6.35 -7.29 36.26
CA HIS A 410 -6.04 -5.85 36.28
C HIS A 410 -4.54 -5.66 36.54
N ILE A 411 -3.78 -5.49 35.49
CA ILE A 411 -2.32 -5.36 35.51
C ILE A 411 -1.85 -4.43 34.39
N SER A 412 -0.79 -3.67 34.67
CA SER A 412 -0.21 -2.72 33.70
C SER A 412 0.62 -3.39 32.60
N SER A 413 1.17 -4.58 32.89
CA SER A 413 1.87 -5.44 31.90
C SER A 413 0.90 -6.36 31.16
N VAL A 414 1.40 -7.19 30.27
CA VAL A 414 0.62 -8.28 29.66
C VAL A 414 0.30 -9.34 30.73
N THR A 415 -0.90 -9.90 30.68
CA THR A 415 -1.31 -10.96 31.60
C THR A 415 -0.41 -12.19 31.46
N ASP A 416 -0.07 -12.79 32.59
CA ASP A 416 0.65 -14.06 32.70
C ASP A 416 -0.30 -15.25 32.89
N PHE A 417 -1.57 -15.12 32.58
CA PHE A 417 -2.54 -16.21 32.60
C PHE A 417 -2.14 -17.28 31.58
N LYS A 418 -2.06 -18.55 32.03
CA LYS A 418 -1.43 -19.63 31.26
C LYS A 418 -2.37 -20.36 30.30
N TYR A 419 -3.66 -20.09 30.37
CA TYR A 419 -4.66 -20.76 29.54
C TYR A 419 -5.20 -19.82 28.47
N PRO A 420 -5.75 -20.33 27.36
CA PRO A 420 -6.43 -19.49 26.35
C PRO A 420 -7.58 -18.69 26.94
N TYR A 421 -7.77 -17.48 26.42
CA TYR A 421 -8.89 -16.60 26.75
C TYR A 421 -9.27 -15.77 25.50
N ASN A 422 -10.50 -15.32 25.43
CA ASN A 422 -11.05 -14.64 24.27
C ASN A 422 -11.18 -13.12 24.49
N ILE A 423 -11.52 -12.74 25.73
CA ILE A 423 -11.60 -11.35 26.17
C ILE A 423 -10.79 -11.17 27.45
N TRP A 424 -10.11 -10.04 27.56
CA TRP A 424 -9.35 -9.67 28.75
C TRP A 424 -9.79 -8.32 29.29
N GLN A 425 -10.45 -8.33 30.47
CA GLN A 425 -10.68 -7.13 31.27
C GLN A 425 -9.37 -6.77 31.96
N TYR A 426 -8.69 -5.73 31.47
CA TYR A 426 -7.32 -5.43 31.88
C TYR A 426 -7.23 -4.34 32.94
N THR A 427 -8.31 -3.59 33.19
CA THR A 427 -8.38 -2.58 34.24
C THR A 427 -9.84 -2.30 34.65
N SER A 428 -10.05 -1.98 35.93
CA SER A 428 -11.31 -1.44 36.44
C SER A 428 -11.21 0.05 36.75
N LYS A 429 -10.17 0.73 36.25
CA LYS A 429 -9.92 2.16 36.49
C LYS A 429 -9.69 2.90 35.17
N GLY A 430 -10.35 2.45 34.12
CA GLY A 430 -10.31 3.10 32.84
C GLY A 430 -11.15 4.37 32.78
N SER A 431 -10.94 5.17 31.74
CA SER A 431 -11.72 6.35 31.46
C SER A 431 -12.35 6.25 30.09
N ILE A 432 -13.66 6.40 30.03
CA ILE A 432 -14.44 6.45 28.78
C ILE A 432 -15.36 7.67 28.86
N GLY A 433 -15.42 8.44 27.78
CA GLY A 433 -16.39 9.53 27.68
C GLY A 433 -17.83 9.00 27.67
N GLY A 434 -18.75 9.74 28.23
CA GLY A 434 -20.19 9.42 28.18
C GLY A 434 -20.73 8.60 29.34
N VAL A 435 -19.88 8.11 30.27
CA VAL A 435 -20.32 7.42 31.50
C VAL A 435 -20.33 8.41 32.71
N GLN A 436 -21.21 8.16 33.66
CA GLN A 436 -21.31 9.02 34.88
C GLN A 436 -20.37 8.58 35.99
N SER A 437 -19.90 7.33 35.97
CA SER A 437 -18.93 6.82 36.93
C SER A 437 -17.54 7.41 36.68
N GLU A 438 -16.77 7.58 37.77
CA GLU A 438 -15.37 8.03 37.71
C GLU A 438 -14.48 7.06 36.88
N TYR A 439 -14.78 5.77 36.97
CA TYR A 439 -14.03 4.68 36.32
C TYR A 439 -14.97 3.78 35.56
N ALA A 440 -14.38 3.11 34.54
CA ALA A 440 -15.01 2.06 33.77
C ALA A 440 -14.07 0.86 33.68
N ASP A 441 -14.65 -0.33 33.59
CA ASP A 441 -13.96 -1.55 33.28
C ASP A 441 -13.64 -1.58 31.77
N LEU A 442 -12.36 -1.80 31.43
CA LEU A 442 -11.92 -1.81 30.03
C LEU A 442 -11.46 -3.21 29.60
N ASP A 443 -11.88 -3.55 28.38
CA ASP A 443 -11.70 -4.87 27.80
C ASP A 443 -10.96 -4.82 26.47
N ILE A 444 -10.31 -5.93 26.15
CA ILE A 444 -9.76 -6.19 24.83
C ILE A 444 -10.22 -7.60 24.37
N ALA A 445 -10.86 -7.68 23.20
CA ALA A 445 -11.26 -8.94 22.60
C ALA A 445 -10.31 -9.31 21.46
N TYR A 446 -9.99 -10.61 21.34
CA TYR A 446 -9.08 -11.17 20.34
C TYR A 446 -9.82 -11.92 19.22
N TYR A 447 -11.14 -11.90 19.25
CA TYR A 447 -12.03 -12.51 18.28
C TYR A 447 -13.09 -11.51 17.84
N ASP A 448 -13.36 -11.46 16.54
CA ASP A 448 -14.40 -10.61 15.97
C ASP A 448 -15.71 -11.40 15.90
N TYR A 449 -16.53 -11.26 16.93
CA TYR A 449 -17.78 -12.01 17.06
C TYR A 449 -18.85 -11.57 16.05
N ALA A 450 -18.82 -10.31 15.62
CA ALA A 450 -19.77 -9.79 14.64
C ALA A 450 -19.54 -10.39 13.26
N ASN A 451 -18.28 -10.64 12.90
CA ASN A 451 -17.88 -11.22 11.62
C ASN A 451 -17.49 -12.71 11.74
N ASP A 452 -17.62 -13.31 12.93
CA ASP A 452 -17.24 -14.69 13.26
C ASP A 452 -15.84 -15.05 12.74
N SER A 453 -14.86 -14.19 13.02
CA SER A 453 -13.52 -14.31 12.47
C SER A 453 -12.40 -14.23 13.52
N ASP A 454 -11.41 -15.12 13.36
CA ASP A 454 -10.15 -15.04 14.06
C ASP A 454 -9.29 -13.90 13.46
N MET A 455 -8.98 -12.91 14.29
CA MET A 455 -8.19 -11.76 13.88
C MET A 455 -6.68 -12.04 13.78
N SER A 456 -6.21 -13.21 14.17
CA SER A 456 -4.78 -13.55 14.11
C SER A 456 -4.22 -13.58 12.69
N GLU A 457 -5.08 -13.88 11.69
CA GLU A 457 -4.73 -13.95 10.27
C GLU A 457 -4.90 -12.61 9.51
N ARG A 458 -5.37 -11.55 10.18
CA ARG A 458 -5.52 -10.22 9.56
C ARG A 458 -4.19 -9.74 9.01
N GLY A 459 -4.22 -9.09 7.85
CA GLY A 459 -3.02 -8.60 7.18
C GLY A 459 -2.08 -9.70 6.68
N LYS A 460 -2.52 -10.98 6.63
CA LYS A 460 -1.75 -12.05 6.02
C LYS A 460 -1.39 -11.66 4.58
N ASN A 461 -0.16 -11.92 4.19
CA ASN A 461 0.37 -11.54 2.88
C ASN A 461 0.41 -10.02 2.63
N VAL A 462 0.48 -9.21 3.68
CA VAL A 462 0.73 -7.77 3.58
C VAL A 462 1.93 -7.41 4.45
N MET A 463 2.90 -6.72 3.86
CA MET A 463 3.99 -6.06 4.59
C MET A 463 3.80 -4.55 4.43
N VAL A 464 3.44 -3.87 5.52
CA VAL A 464 3.36 -2.40 5.55
C VAL A 464 4.62 -1.84 6.18
N THR A 465 5.20 -0.80 5.57
CA THR A 465 6.36 -0.10 6.12
C THR A 465 6.27 1.40 5.84
N ALA A 466 6.70 2.23 6.77
CA ALA A 466 6.93 3.66 6.56
C ALA A 466 8.39 3.94 6.14
N SER A 467 9.27 2.94 6.21
CA SER A 467 10.67 3.04 5.84
C SER A 467 10.89 2.63 4.39
N SER A 468 11.51 3.51 3.60
CA SER A 468 11.96 3.18 2.25
C SER A 468 13.02 2.07 2.24
N ASP A 469 13.85 2.00 3.29
CA ASP A 469 14.91 1.02 3.39
C ASP A 469 14.36 -0.40 3.60
N ASP A 470 13.35 -0.57 4.44
CA ASP A 470 12.66 -1.86 4.62
C ASP A 470 11.97 -2.32 3.34
N PHE A 471 11.30 -1.38 2.64
CA PHE A 471 10.66 -1.66 1.35
C PHE A 471 11.69 -2.12 0.31
N LEU A 472 12.76 -1.36 0.14
CA LEU A 472 13.83 -1.66 -0.81
C LEU A 472 14.61 -2.92 -0.44
N SER A 473 14.78 -3.21 0.86
CA SER A 473 15.42 -4.44 1.31
C SER A 473 14.68 -5.68 0.84
N PHE A 474 13.34 -5.66 0.87
CA PHE A 474 12.54 -6.75 0.33
C PHE A 474 12.71 -6.88 -1.20
N VAL A 475 12.59 -5.78 -1.94
CA VAL A 475 12.74 -5.76 -3.40
C VAL A 475 14.13 -6.23 -3.82
N ASN A 476 15.18 -5.73 -3.18
CA ASN A 476 16.57 -6.13 -3.47
C ASN A 476 16.82 -7.61 -3.13
N THR A 477 16.11 -8.17 -2.14
CA THR A 477 16.14 -9.61 -1.88
C THR A 477 15.57 -10.41 -3.04
N GLU A 478 14.46 -9.97 -3.63
CA GLU A 478 13.88 -10.60 -4.82
C GLU A 478 14.80 -10.52 -6.04
N GLU A 479 15.61 -9.48 -6.17
CA GLU A 479 16.62 -9.41 -7.23
C GLU A 479 17.74 -10.43 -7.03
N LYS A 480 18.15 -10.68 -5.79
CA LYS A 480 19.10 -11.74 -5.48
C LYS A 480 18.53 -13.12 -5.80
N ILE A 481 17.24 -13.34 -5.56
CA ILE A 481 16.52 -14.55 -5.98
C ILE A 481 16.55 -14.67 -7.51
N THR A 482 16.26 -13.57 -8.22
CA THR A 482 16.31 -13.54 -9.69
C THR A 482 17.70 -13.87 -10.22
N ARG A 483 18.76 -13.35 -9.57
CA ARG A 483 20.14 -13.65 -9.92
C ARG A 483 20.46 -15.12 -9.69
N TYR A 484 20.07 -15.69 -8.56
CA TYR A 484 20.24 -17.11 -8.28
C TYR A 484 19.56 -17.99 -9.35
N ILE A 485 18.33 -17.66 -9.74
CA ILE A 485 17.61 -18.39 -10.79
C ILE A 485 18.39 -18.38 -12.11
N LYS A 486 19.08 -17.26 -12.44
CA LYS A 486 19.86 -17.13 -13.68
C LYS A 486 21.19 -17.86 -13.63
N THR A 487 21.86 -17.84 -12.51
CA THR A 487 23.25 -18.34 -12.37
C THR A 487 23.33 -19.78 -11.89
N GLY A 488 22.39 -20.21 -11.08
CA GLY A 488 22.42 -21.50 -10.37
C GLY A 488 23.57 -21.62 -9.34
N LEU A 489 24.28 -20.52 -9.04
CA LEU A 489 25.43 -20.55 -8.14
C LEU A 489 24.99 -20.63 -6.67
N ALA A 490 25.63 -21.53 -5.91
CA ALA A 490 25.38 -21.68 -4.48
C ALA A 490 25.62 -20.39 -3.68
N SER A 491 26.62 -19.59 -4.08
CA SER A 491 26.91 -18.29 -3.47
C SER A 491 25.76 -17.30 -3.62
N ASP A 492 25.07 -17.30 -4.78
CA ASP A 492 23.93 -16.43 -5.01
C ASP A 492 22.71 -16.87 -4.18
N LYS A 493 22.53 -18.19 -3.99
CA LYS A 493 21.52 -18.75 -3.09
C LYS A 493 21.76 -18.33 -1.64
N GLU A 494 22.98 -18.45 -1.14
CA GLU A 494 23.36 -18.03 0.21
C GLU A 494 23.13 -16.53 0.41
N GLU A 495 23.49 -15.71 -0.57
CA GLU A 495 23.27 -14.26 -0.50
C GLU A 495 21.77 -13.91 -0.46
N ALA A 496 20.93 -14.60 -1.25
CA ALA A 496 19.49 -14.42 -1.23
C ALA A 496 18.87 -14.86 0.12
N LEU A 497 19.28 -16.01 0.67
CA LEU A 497 18.84 -16.50 1.98
C LEU A 497 19.23 -15.53 3.11
N ARG A 498 20.48 -15.04 3.08
CA ARG A 498 20.96 -14.05 4.04
C ARG A 498 20.14 -12.76 3.95
N ALA A 499 19.88 -12.25 2.76
CA ALA A 499 19.08 -11.04 2.58
C ALA A 499 17.64 -11.25 3.07
N ALA A 500 17.02 -12.38 2.77
CA ALA A 500 15.68 -12.73 3.24
C ALA A 500 15.60 -12.77 4.77
N SER A 501 16.62 -13.31 5.45
CA SER A 501 16.65 -13.40 6.92
C SER A 501 16.76 -12.04 7.62
N LEU A 502 17.13 -10.99 6.93
CA LEU A 502 17.21 -9.62 7.46
C LEU A 502 15.90 -8.84 7.32
N ILE A 503 14.90 -9.39 6.61
CA ILE A 503 13.59 -8.76 6.47
C ILE A 503 12.90 -8.73 7.83
N THR A 504 12.41 -7.56 8.22
CA THR A 504 11.90 -7.31 9.57
C THR A 504 10.56 -7.99 9.86
N ASN A 505 9.68 -8.09 8.86
CA ASN A 505 8.45 -8.87 8.96
C ASN A 505 8.80 -10.36 8.86
N GLN A 506 8.68 -11.08 9.98
CA GLN A 506 9.07 -12.50 10.07
C GLN A 506 8.31 -13.42 9.11
N ASN A 507 7.02 -13.15 8.88
CA ASN A 507 6.22 -13.94 7.96
C ASN A 507 6.62 -13.70 6.50
N ALA A 508 6.90 -12.45 6.12
CA ALA A 508 7.41 -12.12 4.81
C ALA A 508 8.82 -12.69 4.59
N SER A 509 9.70 -12.59 5.60
CA SER A 509 11.02 -13.23 5.61
C SER A 509 10.92 -14.72 5.36
N LYS A 510 10.08 -15.42 6.13
CA LYS A 510 9.84 -16.86 5.98
C LYS A 510 9.33 -17.21 4.59
N ALA A 511 8.38 -16.45 4.05
CA ALA A 511 7.83 -16.68 2.70
C ALA A 511 8.91 -16.59 1.62
N LEU A 512 9.83 -15.62 1.70
CA LEU A 512 10.97 -15.50 0.78
C LEU A 512 11.95 -16.68 0.93
N ILE A 513 12.27 -17.06 2.17
CA ILE A 513 13.15 -18.22 2.45
C ILE A 513 12.54 -19.49 1.87
N ASP A 514 11.24 -19.72 2.08
CA ASP A 514 10.51 -20.88 1.55
C ASP A 514 10.50 -20.88 0.01
N ALA A 515 10.33 -19.69 -0.61
CA ALA A 515 10.42 -19.53 -2.06
C ALA A 515 11.81 -19.89 -2.58
N ILE A 516 12.90 -19.39 -1.95
CA ILE A 516 14.29 -19.71 -2.34
C ILE A 516 14.56 -21.22 -2.22
N ASN A 517 14.08 -21.85 -1.17
CA ASN A 517 14.29 -23.29 -0.94
C ASN A 517 13.52 -24.19 -1.90
N LYS A 518 12.44 -23.70 -2.51
CA LYS A 518 11.69 -24.41 -3.56
C LYS A 518 12.35 -24.32 -4.94
N LEU A 519 13.29 -23.39 -5.12
CA LEU A 519 14.07 -23.23 -6.34
C LEU A 519 15.26 -24.19 -6.28
N ASN A 520 15.09 -25.43 -6.68
CA ASN A 520 16.14 -26.44 -6.76
C ASN A 520 16.61 -26.63 -8.19
#